data_5362304ce2ebfc0347f71067c4d99ff4
#
_entry.id   5362304ce2ebfc0347f71067c4d99ff4
#
_cell.length_a   1.000
_cell.length_b   1.000
_cell.length_c   1.000
_cell.angle_alpha   90.00
_cell.angle_beta   90.00
_cell.angle_gamma   90.00
#
_symmetry.space_group_name_H-M   'P 1'
#
loop_
_entity.id
_entity.type
_entity.pdbx_description
1 polymer ?
#
loop_
_entity_poly.entity_id
_entity_poly.type
_entity_poly.pdbx_seq_one_letter_code
_entity_poly.pdbx_strand_id
1 'polypeptide(L)'
;VTVNNQNNIIRSSENWYETNKDELVKSRRMIIVGYDSNYGTALEGRLKIQETVRYGIESYELEEFMHGIYNSINEDVFIIYLASAGNYKSRIIRLKDFLSNYTKHNFIIGNLKTKNDPKALDISFVDDPDFSIFEYILPLQCIAYYLSKDLGINPNIPKIENFHSLMESK
;
A
#
# COMPACT_ATOMS: atom_id res chain seq x y z
N VAL A 1 -3.27 14.92 17.76
CA VAL A 1 -2.40 15.36 16.65
C VAL A 1 -2.65 14.46 15.44
N THR A 2 -2.56 13.14 15.58
CA THR A 2 -2.79 12.15 14.50
C THR A 2 -4.14 12.33 13.80
N VAL A 3 -5.23 12.50 14.56
CA VAL A 3 -6.58 12.72 13.99
C VAL A 3 -6.64 13.99 13.13
N ASN A 4 -5.98 15.06 13.55
CA ASN A 4 -5.99 16.33 12.81
C ASN A 4 -5.19 16.26 11.49
N ASN A 5 -4.28 15.29 11.36
CA ASN A 5 -3.47 15.09 10.15
C ASN A 5 -4.17 14.26 9.07
N GLN A 6 -5.21 13.52 9.42
CA GLN A 6 -5.87 12.58 8.50
C GLN A 6 -6.34 13.23 7.19
N ASN A 7 -6.97 14.39 7.27
CA ASN A 7 -7.44 15.09 6.08
C ASN A 7 -6.30 15.50 5.12
N ASN A 8 -5.14 15.86 5.68
CA ASN A 8 -3.96 16.16 4.88
C ASN A 8 -3.42 14.90 4.19
N ILE A 9 -3.38 13.78 4.93
CA ILE A 9 -2.95 12.48 4.38
C ILE A 9 -3.87 12.05 3.25
N ILE A 10 -5.19 12.13 3.43
CA ILE A 10 -6.16 11.76 2.39
C ILE A 10 -5.95 12.59 1.12
N ARG A 11 -5.91 13.93 1.23
CA ARG A 11 -5.71 14.80 0.06
C ARG A 11 -4.38 14.54 -0.66
N SER A 12 -3.32 14.32 0.11
CA SER A 12 -2.01 14.00 -0.46
C SER A 12 -2.00 12.65 -1.15
N SER A 13 -2.71 11.66 -0.59
CA SER A 13 -2.88 10.33 -1.17
C SER A 13 -3.69 10.37 -2.47
N GLU A 14 -4.74 11.19 -2.52
CA GLU A 14 -5.53 11.43 -3.74
C GLU A 14 -4.67 12.01 -4.87
N ASN A 15 -3.92 13.08 -4.58
CA ASN A 15 -3.03 13.71 -5.56
C ASN A 15 -1.93 12.75 -6.04
N TRP A 16 -1.36 11.99 -5.11
CA TRP A 16 -0.33 10.99 -5.43
C TRP A 16 -0.91 9.85 -6.28
N TYR A 17 -2.12 9.39 -5.96
CA TYR A 17 -2.81 8.37 -6.77
C TYR A 17 -3.06 8.89 -8.19
N GLU A 18 -3.60 10.10 -8.35
CA GLU A 18 -3.83 10.70 -9.68
C GLU A 18 -2.54 10.80 -10.51
N THR A 19 -1.41 11.08 -9.87
CA THR A 19 -0.10 11.10 -10.54
C THR A 19 0.34 9.73 -11.05
N ASN A 20 -0.04 8.66 -10.34
CA ASN A 20 0.44 7.30 -10.59
C ASN A 20 -0.62 6.36 -11.19
N LYS A 21 -1.86 6.82 -11.41
CA LYS A 21 -2.99 5.97 -11.78
C LYS A 21 -2.77 5.18 -13.07
N ASP A 22 -2.20 5.81 -14.11
CA ASP A 22 -1.96 5.15 -15.41
C ASP A 22 -0.96 3.98 -15.30
N GLU A 23 -0.16 3.97 -14.26
CA GLU A 23 0.71 2.86 -13.91
C GLU A 23 -0.03 1.85 -13.03
N LEU A 24 -0.67 2.32 -11.95
CA LEU A 24 -1.35 1.47 -10.96
C LEU A 24 -2.48 0.61 -11.57
N VAL A 25 -3.23 1.12 -12.53
CA VAL A 25 -4.30 0.36 -13.21
C VAL A 25 -3.77 -0.83 -14.04
N LYS A 26 -2.48 -0.87 -14.33
CA LYS A 26 -1.82 -1.98 -15.03
C LYS A 26 -1.42 -3.11 -14.10
N SER A 27 -1.45 -2.88 -12.79
CA SER A 27 -1.03 -3.90 -11.82
C SER A 27 -1.89 -5.16 -11.92
N ARG A 28 -1.22 -6.30 -11.83
CA ARG A 28 -1.86 -7.64 -11.76
C ARG A 28 -1.30 -8.46 -10.61
N ARG A 29 -0.18 -8.03 -10.07
CA ARG A 29 0.41 -8.53 -8.85
C ARG A 29 0.97 -7.36 -8.04
N MET A 30 0.52 -7.22 -6.82
CA MET A 30 0.95 -6.16 -5.92
C MET A 30 1.36 -6.74 -4.57
N ILE A 31 2.44 -6.23 -4.03
CA ILE A 31 2.97 -6.62 -2.73
C ILE A 31 3.04 -5.37 -1.84
N ILE A 32 2.60 -5.50 -0.60
CA ILE A 32 2.73 -4.45 0.40
C ILE A 32 3.71 -4.93 1.48
N VAL A 33 4.75 -4.16 1.74
CA VAL A 33 5.78 -4.48 2.73
C VAL A 33 5.70 -3.50 3.89
N GLY A 34 5.58 -4.01 5.10
CA GLY A 34 5.55 -3.24 6.33
C GLY A 34 6.41 -3.87 7.42
N TYR A 35 6.60 -3.17 8.53
CA TYR A 35 7.34 -3.67 9.70
C TYR A 35 6.71 -3.12 10.98
N ASP A 36 7.04 -3.71 12.11
CA ASP A 36 6.48 -3.37 13.42
C ASP A 36 4.94 -3.32 13.35
N SER A 37 4.30 -2.32 13.98
CA SER A 37 2.84 -2.15 13.97
C SER A 37 2.26 -1.99 12.55
N ASN A 38 3.03 -1.43 11.60
CA ASN A 38 2.60 -1.24 10.23
C ASN A 38 2.66 -2.50 9.35
N TYR A 39 3.16 -3.63 9.86
CA TYR A 39 2.87 -4.92 9.24
C TYR A 39 1.37 -5.26 9.32
N GLY A 40 0.72 -4.97 10.46
CA GLY A 40 -0.74 -5.07 10.58
C GLY A 40 -1.48 -4.16 9.58
N THR A 41 -0.96 -2.95 9.36
CA THR A 41 -1.47 -2.03 8.32
C THR A 41 -1.30 -2.60 6.91
N ALA A 42 -0.18 -3.26 6.62
CA ALA A 42 0.06 -3.91 5.33
C ALA A 42 -0.93 -5.07 5.08
N LEU A 43 -1.22 -5.86 6.12
CA LEU A 43 -2.22 -6.94 6.07
C LEU A 43 -3.63 -6.40 5.77
N GLU A 44 -4.06 -5.35 6.49
CA GLU A 44 -5.37 -4.72 6.28
C GLU A 44 -5.44 -4.02 4.92
N GLY A 45 -4.40 -3.29 4.53
CA GLY A 45 -4.32 -2.65 3.22
C GLY A 45 -4.40 -3.64 2.07
N ARG A 46 -3.70 -4.77 2.19
CA ARG A 46 -3.82 -5.90 1.26
C ARG A 46 -5.28 -6.35 1.12
N LEU A 47 -5.95 -6.58 2.26
CA LEU A 47 -7.34 -7.03 2.25
C LEU A 47 -8.23 -6.01 1.55
N LYS A 48 -8.15 -4.73 1.93
CA LYS A 48 -8.97 -3.66 1.34
C LYS A 48 -8.77 -3.50 -0.17
N ILE A 49 -7.53 -3.56 -0.64
CA ILE A 49 -7.25 -3.47 -2.07
C ILE A 49 -7.76 -4.73 -2.78
N GLN A 50 -7.47 -5.93 -2.25
CA GLN A 50 -7.91 -7.18 -2.86
C GLN A 50 -9.43 -7.30 -2.98
N GLU A 51 -10.19 -6.89 -1.96
CA GLU A 51 -11.65 -6.88 -1.96
C GLU A 51 -12.21 -6.01 -3.09
N THR A 52 -11.57 -4.88 -3.36
CA THR A 52 -12.05 -3.88 -4.32
C THR A 52 -11.56 -4.12 -5.74
N VAL A 53 -10.30 -4.56 -5.95
CA VAL A 53 -9.74 -4.78 -7.29
C VAL A 53 -9.92 -6.22 -7.79
N ARG A 54 -10.21 -7.19 -6.89
CA ARG A 54 -10.59 -8.58 -7.20
C ARG A 54 -9.51 -9.44 -7.88
N TYR A 55 -8.25 -9.12 -7.63
CA TYR A 55 -7.10 -9.98 -7.94
C TYR A 55 -6.18 -10.11 -6.71
N GLY A 56 -5.24 -11.05 -6.75
CA GLY A 56 -4.39 -11.35 -5.60
C GLY A 56 -3.45 -10.20 -5.23
N ILE A 57 -3.52 -9.76 -3.99
CA ILE A 57 -2.58 -8.82 -3.38
C ILE A 57 -1.87 -9.58 -2.27
N GLU A 58 -0.57 -9.39 -2.15
CA GLU A 58 0.28 -10.02 -1.14
C GLU A 58 0.72 -8.97 -0.11
N SER A 59 1.02 -9.39 1.11
CA SER A 59 1.68 -8.54 2.10
C SER A 59 2.66 -9.34 2.91
N TYR A 60 3.79 -8.72 3.22
CA TYR A 60 4.87 -9.35 3.96
C TYR A 60 5.44 -8.42 5.03
N GLU A 61 5.88 -9.04 6.10
CA GLU A 61 6.78 -8.39 7.03
C GLU A 61 8.16 -8.21 6.35
N LEU A 62 8.86 -7.12 6.69
CA LEU A 62 10.11 -6.74 6.02
C LEU A 62 11.18 -7.83 6.05
N GLU A 63 11.39 -8.48 7.22
CA GLU A 63 12.38 -9.55 7.34
C GLU A 63 11.94 -10.82 6.59
N GLU A 64 10.66 -11.19 6.69
CA GLU A 64 10.08 -12.30 5.94
C GLU A 64 10.28 -12.11 4.44
N PHE A 65 10.01 -10.91 3.92
CA PHE A 65 10.22 -10.59 2.52
C PHE A 65 11.66 -10.84 2.08
N MET A 66 12.64 -10.50 2.92
CA MET A 66 14.06 -10.68 2.63
C MET A 66 14.55 -12.14 2.76
N HIS A 67 13.76 -13.05 3.33
CA HIS A 67 14.12 -14.46 3.47
C HIS A 67 13.78 -15.35 2.27
N GLY A 68 13.24 -14.77 1.19
CA GLY A 68 12.98 -15.58 -0.01
C GLY A 68 12.05 -14.98 -1.02
N ILE A 69 11.08 -14.17 -0.57
CA ILE A 69 10.05 -13.57 -1.42
C ILE A 69 10.68 -12.72 -2.53
N TYR A 70 11.79 -12.03 -2.25
CA TYR A 70 12.52 -11.20 -3.21
C TYR A 70 12.92 -11.96 -4.49
N ASN A 71 13.09 -13.29 -4.42
CA ASN A 71 13.41 -14.12 -5.60
C ASN A 71 12.25 -14.20 -6.61
N SER A 72 11.03 -13.85 -6.21
CA SER A 72 9.84 -13.83 -7.07
C SER A 72 9.58 -12.47 -7.74
N ILE A 73 10.46 -11.49 -7.49
CA ILE A 73 10.31 -10.15 -8.04
C ILE A 73 10.81 -10.12 -9.48
N ASN A 74 9.99 -9.56 -10.34
CA ASN A 74 10.28 -9.29 -11.74
C ASN A 74 9.69 -7.93 -12.14
N GLU A 75 9.83 -7.55 -13.40
CA GLU A 75 9.43 -6.25 -13.93
C GLU A 75 7.91 -5.94 -13.81
N ASP A 76 7.05 -6.96 -13.70
CA ASP A 76 5.60 -6.83 -13.62
C ASP A 76 5.07 -6.69 -12.18
N VAL A 77 5.93 -6.82 -11.17
CA VAL A 77 5.52 -6.77 -9.77
C VAL A 77 5.48 -5.34 -9.27
N PHE A 78 4.35 -4.95 -8.70
CA PHE A 78 4.14 -3.66 -8.04
C PHE A 78 4.41 -3.80 -6.54
N ILE A 79 5.21 -2.92 -5.97
CA ILE A 79 5.56 -3.00 -4.54
C ILE A 79 5.26 -1.66 -3.88
N ILE A 80 4.57 -1.71 -2.75
CA ILE A 80 4.30 -0.56 -1.89
C ILE A 80 5.01 -0.80 -0.56
N TYR A 81 5.90 0.11 -0.18
CA TYR A 81 6.65 0.05 1.07
C TYR A 81 6.09 1.06 2.07
N LEU A 82 5.80 0.61 3.30
CA LEU A 82 5.37 1.46 4.40
C LEU A 82 6.57 1.83 5.27
N ALA A 83 7.12 3.02 5.05
CA ALA A 83 8.34 3.51 5.70
C ALA A 83 8.03 4.40 6.91
N SER A 84 7.39 3.82 7.94
CA SER A 84 7.09 4.50 9.21
C SER A 84 8.36 4.83 10.01
N ALA A 85 8.23 5.65 11.04
CA ALA A 85 9.35 5.89 11.96
C ALA A 85 9.74 4.59 12.68
N GLY A 86 11.01 4.44 12.98
CA GLY A 86 11.55 3.29 13.70
C GLY A 86 12.88 2.80 13.17
N ASN A 87 13.38 1.73 13.77
CA ASN A 87 14.71 1.19 13.51
C ASN A 87 14.87 0.61 12.10
N TYR A 88 13.80 0.18 11.49
CA TYR A 88 13.80 -0.47 10.18
C TYR A 88 13.60 0.49 9.00
N LYS A 89 13.30 1.77 9.24
CA LYS A 89 13.03 2.76 8.19
C LYS A 89 14.14 2.85 7.15
N SER A 90 15.38 2.94 7.58
CA SER A 90 16.52 3.00 6.65
C SER A 90 16.69 1.70 5.84
N ARG A 91 16.28 0.57 6.42
CA ARG A 91 16.39 -0.74 5.79
C ARG A 91 15.33 -0.93 4.70
N ILE A 92 14.09 -0.53 4.94
CA ILE A 92 13.03 -0.61 3.93
C ILE A 92 13.28 0.35 2.75
N ILE A 93 13.87 1.53 3.01
CA ILE A 93 14.29 2.47 1.96
C ILE A 93 15.39 1.83 1.09
N ARG A 94 16.43 1.22 1.71
CA ARG A 94 17.47 0.51 0.95
C ARG A 94 16.91 -0.67 0.16
N LEU A 95 15.92 -1.39 0.69
CA LEU A 95 15.25 -2.47 -0.03
C LEU A 95 14.54 -1.95 -1.28
N LYS A 96 13.77 -0.88 -1.15
CA LYS A 96 13.11 -0.20 -2.28
C LYS A 96 14.12 0.22 -3.35
N ASP A 97 15.22 0.87 -2.93
CA ASP A 97 16.26 1.34 -3.85
C ASP A 97 16.94 0.17 -4.58
N PHE A 98 17.25 -0.92 -3.87
CA PHE A 98 17.84 -2.13 -4.46
C PHE A 98 16.89 -2.78 -5.47
N LEU A 99 15.61 -2.94 -5.13
CA LEU A 99 14.62 -3.58 -6.01
C LEU A 99 14.21 -2.70 -7.20
N SER A 100 14.55 -1.42 -7.20
CA SER A 100 14.38 -0.54 -8.37
C SER A 100 15.20 -0.98 -9.60
N ASN A 101 16.16 -1.87 -9.42
CA ASN A 101 16.90 -2.51 -10.53
C ASN A 101 16.11 -3.67 -11.20
N TYR A 102 15.05 -4.18 -10.52
CA TYR A 102 14.30 -5.36 -10.96
C TYR A 102 12.87 -5.04 -11.38
N THR A 103 12.26 -4.04 -10.76
CA THR A 103 10.96 -3.49 -11.16
C THR A 103 10.97 -1.97 -11.07
N LYS A 104 10.29 -1.32 -12.01
CA LYS A 104 10.05 0.13 -11.97
C LYS A 104 8.83 0.50 -11.13
N HIS A 105 8.03 -0.49 -10.73
CA HIS A 105 6.77 -0.31 -10.01
C HIS A 105 6.96 -0.32 -8.49
N ASN A 106 7.89 0.51 -8.01
CA ASN A 106 8.27 0.63 -6.61
C ASN A 106 7.72 1.93 -6.00
N PHE A 107 6.75 1.82 -5.13
CA PHE A 107 6.09 2.94 -4.46
C PHE A 107 6.43 2.93 -2.98
N ILE A 108 6.62 4.09 -2.37
CA ILE A 108 6.95 4.20 -0.95
C ILE A 108 6.10 5.27 -0.29
N ILE A 109 5.60 4.97 0.89
CA ILE A 109 4.75 5.83 1.71
C ILE A 109 5.47 6.12 3.02
N GLY A 110 5.66 7.40 3.36
CA GLY A 110 6.29 7.77 4.61
C GLY A 110 6.75 9.22 4.67
N ASN A 111 7.34 9.61 5.78
CA ASN A 111 8.02 10.89 5.96
C ASN A 111 9.49 10.71 5.53
N LEU A 112 9.76 10.86 4.24
CA LEU A 112 10.99 10.39 3.60
C LEU A 112 12.01 11.50 3.37
N LYS A 113 11.55 12.76 3.31
CA LYS A 113 12.36 13.92 2.92
C LYS A 113 13.03 13.73 1.54
N THR A 114 12.34 13.03 0.65
CA THR A 114 12.78 12.87 -0.75
C THR A 114 12.42 14.11 -1.56
N LYS A 115 13.29 14.45 -2.51
CA LYS A 115 12.97 15.52 -3.46
C LYS A 115 12.60 14.89 -4.81
N ASN A 116 11.36 15.13 -5.27
CA ASN A 116 10.91 14.84 -6.63
C ASN A 116 10.85 13.36 -7.06
N ASP A 117 10.58 12.42 -6.15
CA ASP A 117 10.20 11.05 -6.55
C ASP A 117 8.66 10.97 -6.67
N PRO A 118 8.08 10.91 -7.87
CA PRO A 118 6.63 10.86 -8.05
C PRO A 118 6.00 9.57 -7.47
N LYS A 119 6.79 8.53 -7.26
CA LYS A 119 6.35 7.27 -6.65
C LYS A 119 6.39 7.28 -5.13
N ALA A 120 6.98 8.31 -4.54
CA ALA A 120 6.97 8.51 -3.10
C ALA A 120 5.76 9.34 -2.67
N LEU A 121 4.93 8.79 -1.79
CA LEU A 121 4.00 9.59 -1.01
C LEU A 121 4.76 10.11 0.21
N ASP A 122 5.49 11.21 0.00
CA ASP A 122 6.34 11.84 1.01
C ASP A 122 5.58 12.99 1.69
N ILE A 123 5.01 12.70 2.83
CA ILE A 123 4.23 13.63 3.63
C ILE A 123 4.62 13.55 5.11
N SER A 124 4.29 14.60 5.84
CA SER A 124 4.54 14.64 7.28
C SER A 124 3.51 13.79 8.02
N PHE A 125 3.85 12.52 8.25
CA PHE A 125 3.18 11.68 9.23
C PHE A 125 3.59 12.11 10.64
N VAL A 126 2.70 11.98 11.61
CA VAL A 126 3.04 12.17 13.03
C VAL A 126 3.98 11.06 13.48
N ASP A 127 3.80 9.87 12.90
CA ASP A 127 4.63 8.68 13.15
C ASP A 127 4.69 8.30 14.64
N ASP A 128 3.59 8.48 15.36
CA ASP A 128 3.45 8.02 16.75
C ASP A 128 3.52 6.49 16.79
N PRO A 129 4.37 5.88 17.62
CA PRO A 129 4.57 4.43 17.65
C PRO A 129 3.28 3.62 17.86
N ASP A 130 2.34 4.13 18.64
CA ASP A 130 1.09 3.44 18.98
C ASP A 130 -0.04 3.73 17.97
N PHE A 131 0.01 4.89 17.29
CA PHE A 131 -1.10 5.41 16.47
C PHE A 131 -0.76 5.58 14.99
N SER A 132 0.46 5.28 14.56
CA SER A 132 0.88 5.40 13.14
C SER A 132 0.03 4.55 12.19
N ILE A 133 -0.54 3.44 12.67
CA ILE A 133 -1.46 2.57 11.92
C ILE A 133 -2.66 3.34 11.36
N PHE A 134 -3.19 4.33 12.09
CA PHE A 134 -4.30 5.18 11.65
C PHE A 134 -3.91 6.19 10.58
N GLU A 135 -2.64 6.44 10.39
CA GLU A 135 -2.12 7.31 9.35
C GLU A 135 -1.77 6.50 8.09
N TYR A 136 -1.05 5.40 8.24
CA TYR A 136 -0.55 4.59 7.12
C TYR A 136 -1.63 3.77 6.42
N ILE A 137 -2.78 3.50 7.08
CA ILE A 137 -3.90 2.82 6.43
C ILE A 137 -4.62 3.71 5.41
N LEU A 138 -4.66 5.03 5.60
CA LEU A 138 -5.40 5.96 4.75
C LEU A 138 -4.94 5.95 3.30
N PRO A 139 -3.63 6.01 2.97
CA PRO A 139 -3.16 5.86 1.59
C PRO A 139 -3.60 4.55 0.94
N LEU A 140 -3.58 3.44 1.68
CA LEU A 140 -3.98 2.13 1.15
C LEU A 140 -5.49 2.07 0.89
N GLN A 141 -6.31 2.70 1.73
CA GLN A 141 -7.75 2.87 1.50
C GLN A 141 -8.03 3.76 0.28
N CYS A 142 -7.27 4.84 0.10
CA CYS A 142 -7.36 5.67 -1.10
C CYS A 142 -7.04 4.86 -2.36
N ILE A 143 -5.96 4.07 -2.35
CA ILE A 143 -5.61 3.17 -3.46
C ILE A 143 -6.77 2.18 -3.73
N ALA A 144 -7.30 1.52 -2.70
CA ALA A 144 -8.40 0.57 -2.83
C ALA A 144 -9.61 1.19 -3.52
N TYR A 145 -10.01 2.39 -3.10
CA TYR A 145 -11.16 3.11 -3.65
C TYR A 145 -10.93 3.58 -5.09
N TYR A 146 -9.86 4.34 -5.33
CA TYR A 146 -9.63 4.94 -6.64
C TYR A 146 -9.26 3.91 -7.69
N LEU A 147 -8.43 2.92 -7.35
CA LEU A 147 -8.04 1.85 -8.27
C LEU A 147 -9.24 1.00 -8.69
N SER A 148 -10.15 0.66 -7.78
CA SER A 148 -11.37 -0.06 -8.15
C SER A 148 -12.25 0.75 -9.09
N LYS A 149 -12.39 2.05 -8.84
CA LYS A 149 -13.16 2.97 -9.69
C LYS A 149 -12.58 3.05 -11.09
N ASP A 150 -11.26 3.22 -11.22
CA ASP A 150 -10.59 3.35 -12.52
C ASP A 150 -10.54 2.02 -13.29
N LEU A 151 -10.63 0.89 -12.58
CA LEU A 151 -10.84 -0.44 -13.18
C LEU A 151 -12.31 -0.72 -13.56
N GLY A 152 -13.23 0.22 -13.32
CA GLY A 152 -14.65 0.05 -13.60
C GLY A 152 -15.36 -0.93 -12.66
N ILE A 153 -14.79 -1.20 -11.49
CA ILE A 153 -15.34 -2.14 -10.51
C ILE A 153 -16.15 -1.37 -9.46
N ASN A 154 -17.41 -1.75 -9.28
CA ASN A 154 -18.19 -1.24 -8.16
C ASN A 154 -17.97 -2.16 -6.94
N PRO A 155 -17.28 -1.70 -5.89
CA PRO A 155 -16.99 -2.53 -4.72
C PRO A 155 -18.26 -2.87 -3.90
N ASN A 156 -19.35 -2.12 -4.06
CA ASN A 156 -20.60 -2.37 -3.35
C ASN A 156 -21.40 -3.56 -3.94
N ILE A 157 -21.02 -4.05 -5.11
CA ILE A 157 -21.67 -5.19 -5.76
C ILE A 157 -20.74 -6.40 -5.62
N PRO A 158 -21.13 -7.45 -4.87
CA PRO A 158 -20.34 -8.67 -4.76
C PRO A 158 -20.07 -9.30 -6.14
N LYS A 159 -18.85 -9.81 -6.35
CA LYS A 159 -18.53 -10.58 -7.57
C LYS A 159 -19.21 -11.94 -7.59
N ILE A 160 -19.38 -12.56 -6.41
CA ILE A 160 -20.03 -13.86 -6.23
C ILE A 160 -21.36 -13.62 -5.54
N GLU A 161 -22.43 -13.80 -6.28
CA GLU A 161 -23.79 -13.61 -5.77
C GLU A 161 -24.13 -14.65 -4.69
N ASN A 162 -24.94 -14.25 -3.74
CA ASN A 162 -25.46 -15.08 -2.63
C ASN A 162 -24.39 -15.69 -1.70
N PHE A 163 -23.09 -15.33 -1.85
CA PHE A 163 -22.03 -15.90 -1.02
C PHE A 163 -22.33 -15.72 0.48
N HIS A 164 -22.64 -14.51 0.91
CA HIS A 164 -22.89 -14.21 2.32
C HIS A 164 -24.13 -14.93 2.86
N SER A 165 -25.18 -15.05 2.06
CA SER A 165 -26.40 -15.77 2.42
C SER A 165 -26.15 -17.27 2.57
N LEU A 166 -25.36 -17.86 1.66
CA LEU A 166 -25.07 -19.30 1.69
C LEU A 166 -24.05 -19.68 2.77
N MET A 167 -23.12 -18.77 3.09
CA MET A 167 -22.08 -19.00 4.10
C MET A 167 -22.48 -18.50 5.48
N GLU A 168 -23.71 -17.99 5.66
CA GLU A 168 -24.18 -17.39 6.91
C GLU A 168 -23.22 -16.32 7.48
N SER A 169 -22.52 -15.64 6.57
CA SER A 169 -21.57 -14.56 6.89
C SER A 169 -22.20 -13.20 6.61
N LYS A 170 -21.79 -12.18 7.40
CA LYS A 170 -22.34 -10.81 7.22
C LYS A 170 -21.61 -10.06 6.12
#